data_b3d3095f0d5255a27b8ad291f0fe2d74
#
_entry.id   b3d3095f0d5255a27b8ad291f0fe2d74
#
_cell.length_a   1.000
_cell.length_b   1.000
_cell.length_c   1.000
_cell.angle_alpha   90.00
_cell.angle_beta   90.00
_cell.angle_gamma   90.00
#
_symmetry.space_group_name_H-M   'P 1'
#
loop_
_entity.id
_entity.type
_entity.pdbx_description
1 polymer ?
#
loop_
_entity_poly.entity_id
_entity_poly.type
_entity_poly.pdbx_seq_one_letter_code
_entity_poly.pdbx_strand_id
1 'polypeptide(L)'
;MDYHDLFQKELTLINSTYQSQAELFECTSKILEQEQYVEATFREAVTNREVVFPTGLEMNGIKIAIPHTDTIYVKQPFVLVNKLSTPIPFIQMGSSEKWIDVEVIFMLGIKQPKDQVPLLSSIMEKFMEAAFVEQLKQINDSTAXCDFLKKQFGE
;
A
#
# COMPACT_ATOMS: atom_id res chain seq x y z
N MET A 1 2.85 -17.98 5.50
CA MET A 1 3.17 -16.94 6.46
C MET A 1 1.94 -16.10 6.76
N ASP A 2 1.73 -15.74 8.01
CA ASP A 2 0.51 -15.08 8.45
C ASP A 2 0.72 -13.58 8.57
N TYR A 3 0.04 -12.81 7.71
CA TYR A 3 0.13 -11.35 7.71
C TYR A 3 -1.11 -10.68 8.29
N HIS A 4 -1.94 -11.46 8.97
CA HIS A 4 -3.22 -10.99 9.50
C HIS A 4 -3.08 -9.69 10.30
N ASP A 5 -2.09 -9.61 11.17
CA ASP A 5 -1.95 -8.47 12.08
C ASP A 5 -1.41 -7.21 11.42
N LEU A 6 -0.93 -7.30 10.18
CA LEU A 6 -0.44 -6.12 9.48
C LEU A 6 -1.58 -5.21 9.02
N PHE A 7 -2.78 -5.76 8.88
CA PHE A 7 -3.95 -5.03 8.41
C PHE A 7 -4.79 -4.59 9.60
N GLN A 8 -4.98 -3.29 9.75
CA GLN A 8 -5.74 -2.74 10.85
C GLN A 8 -6.80 -1.79 10.31
N LYS A 9 -7.91 -1.68 11.02
CA LYS A 9 -9.00 -0.85 10.55
C LYS A 9 -8.60 0.61 10.38
N GLU A 10 -7.82 1.13 11.33
CA GLU A 10 -7.40 2.54 11.25
C GLU A 10 -6.45 2.79 10.09
N LEU A 11 -5.90 1.74 9.47
CA LEU A 11 -5.03 1.84 8.32
C LEU A 11 -5.69 1.34 7.04
N THR A 12 -7.01 1.22 7.03
CA THR A 12 -7.77 0.78 5.86
C THR A 12 -8.68 1.93 5.43
N LEU A 13 -8.31 2.61 4.36
CA LEU A 13 -8.98 3.83 3.91
C LEU A 13 -9.71 3.56 2.60
N ILE A 14 -10.92 4.11 2.50
CA ILE A 14 -11.75 3.91 1.31
C ILE A 14 -12.29 5.26 0.84
N ASN A 15 -12.41 5.40 -0.48
CA ASN A 15 -12.97 6.60 -1.11
C ASN A 15 -12.15 7.85 -0.84
N SER A 16 -10.84 7.67 -0.73
CA SER A 16 -9.95 8.82 -0.53
C SER A 16 -9.69 9.53 -1.84
N THR A 17 -9.51 10.85 -1.75
CA THR A 17 -9.18 11.68 -2.90
C THR A 17 -7.98 12.55 -2.54
N TYR A 18 -6.97 12.53 -3.39
CA TYR A 18 -5.77 13.36 -3.20
C TYR A 18 -5.46 14.06 -4.51
N GLN A 19 -4.92 15.27 -4.42
CA GLN A 19 -4.57 16.04 -5.59
C GLN A 19 -3.33 15.52 -6.30
N SER A 20 -2.48 14.78 -5.57
CA SER A 20 -1.20 14.36 -6.12
C SER A 20 -0.62 13.22 -5.29
N GLN A 21 0.42 12.60 -5.82
CA GLN A 21 1.18 11.60 -5.08
C GLN A 21 1.77 12.21 -3.81
N ALA A 22 2.24 13.46 -3.90
CA ALA A 22 2.82 14.13 -2.73
C ALA A 22 1.79 14.30 -1.63
N GLU A 23 0.56 14.68 -1.98
CA GLU A 23 -0.49 14.82 -0.97
C GLU A 23 -0.85 13.47 -0.37
N LEU A 24 -0.92 12.43 -1.20
CA LEU A 24 -1.18 11.08 -0.70
C LEU A 24 -0.14 10.69 0.35
N PHE A 25 1.14 10.89 0.05
CA PHE A 25 2.20 10.52 0.98
C PHE A 25 2.15 11.38 2.24
N GLU A 26 1.85 12.67 2.11
CA GLU A 26 1.74 13.53 3.27
C GLU A 26 0.62 13.07 4.21
N CYS A 27 -0.56 12.80 3.65
CA CYS A 27 -1.72 12.44 4.46
C CYS A 27 -1.56 11.06 5.09
N THR A 28 -1.10 10.07 4.34
CA THR A 28 -0.96 8.72 4.89
C THR A 28 0.18 8.64 5.89
N SER A 29 1.28 9.33 5.63
CA SER A 29 2.38 9.35 6.60
C SER A 29 1.97 9.99 7.91
N LYS A 30 1.11 11.01 7.84
CA LYS A 30 0.63 11.66 9.06
C LYS A 30 -0.20 10.70 9.90
N ILE A 31 -1.09 9.92 9.26
CA ILE A 31 -1.86 8.91 9.96
C ILE A 31 -0.92 7.90 10.63
N LEU A 32 0.04 7.41 9.87
CA LEU A 32 0.97 6.39 10.38
C LEU A 32 1.80 6.94 11.54
N GLU A 33 2.23 8.20 11.46
CA GLU A 33 3.00 8.79 12.54
C GLU A 33 2.15 8.97 13.79
N GLN A 34 0.93 9.45 13.64
CA GLN A 34 0.03 9.65 14.76
C GLN A 34 -0.30 8.34 15.46
N GLU A 35 -0.40 7.25 14.70
CA GLU A 35 -0.71 5.93 15.25
C GLU A 35 0.55 5.19 15.70
N GLN A 36 1.71 5.84 15.68
CA GLN A 36 2.97 5.30 16.19
C GLN A 36 3.53 4.15 15.36
N TYR A 37 3.28 4.15 14.07
CA TYR A 37 3.81 3.12 13.18
C TYR A 37 5.12 3.52 12.54
N VAL A 38 5.39 4.81 12.37
CA VAL A 38 6.58 5.26 11.65
C VAL A 38 7.23 6.45 12.35
N GLU A 39 8.51 6.68 12.00
CA GLU A 39 9.24 7.86 12.44
C GLU A 39 8.76 9.10 11.68
N ALA A 40 9.05 10.28 12.22
CA ALA A 40 8.66 11.51 11.55
C ALA A 40 9.34 11.68 10.19
N THR A 41 10.46 10.99 9.98
CA THR A 41 11.21 11.06 8.73
C THR A 41 10.67 10.12 7.65
N PHE A 42 9.66 9.32 7.97
CA PHE A 42 9.13 8.34 7.01
C PHE A 42 8.60 9.00 5.74
N ARG A 43 7.89 10.12 5.87
CA ARG A 43 7.28 10.76 4.69
C ARG A 43 8.33 11.13 3.66
N GLU A 44 9.39 11.77 4.10
CA GLU A 44 10.45 12.16 3.18
C GLU A 44 11.10 10.93 2.56
N ALA A 45 11.33 9.91 3.37
CA ALA A 45 12.01 8.70 2.89
C ALA A 45 11.18 7.96 1.84
N VAL A 46 9.87 7.79 2.09
CA VAL A 46 9.04 7.05 1.14
C VAL A 46 8.84 7.85 -0.14
N THR A 47 8.75 9.18 -0.02
CA THR A 47 8.62 10.04 -1.18
C THR A 47 9.86 9.93 -2.07
N ASN A 48 11.04 10.01 -1.48
CA ASN A 48 12.28 9.92 -2.24
C ASN A 48 12.48 8.54 -2.82
N ARG A 49 12.12 7.50 -2.09
CA ARG A 49 12.27 6.14 -2.58
C ARG A 49 11.40 5.89 -3.80
N GLU A 50 10.18 6.43 -3.80
CA GLU A 50 9.27 6.22 -4.93
C GLU A 50 9.83 6.82 -6.21
N VAL A 51 10.56 7.93 -6.10
CA VAL A 51 11.18 8.54 -7.27
C VAL A 51 12.25 7.62 -7.86
N VAL A 52 13.06 7.01 -7.01
CA VAL A 52 14.19 6.17 -7.47
C VAL A 52 13.72 4.77 -7.85
N PHE A 53 12.81 4.20 -7.08
CA PHE A 53 12.30 2.85 -7.30
C PHE A 53 10.78 2.86 -7.34
N PRO A 54 10.21 3.21 -8.52
CA PRO A 54 8.76 3.29 -8.63
C PRO A 54 8.06 1.96 -8.36
N THR A 55 6.85 2.02 -7.82
CA THR A 55 6.13 0.83 -7.40
C THR A 55 4.77 0.63 -8.05
N GLY A 56 4.45 1.37 -9.11
CA GLY A 56 3.19 1.16 -9.80
C GLY A 56 3.15 -0.16 -10.53
N LEU A 57 2.00 -0.85 -10.47
CA LEU A 57 1.82 -2.15 -11.11
C LEU A 57 0.41 -2.27 -11.66
N GLU A 58 0.29 -2.79 -12.88
CA GLU A 58 -1.01 -3.11 -13.45
C GLU A 58 -1.17 -4.62 -13.49
N MET A 59 -2.19 -5.15 -12.81
CA MET A 59 -2.38 -6.59 -12.67
C MET A 59 -3.87 -6.92 -12.70
N ASN A 60 -4.25 -7.83 -13.57
CA ASN A 60 -5.64 -8.34 -13.65
C ASN A 60 -6.68 -7.23 -13.72
N GLY A 61 -6.39 -6.20 -14.51
CA GLY A 61 -7.36 -5.12 -14.71
C GLY A 61 -7.45 -4.13 -13.56
N ILE A 62 -6.49 -4.16 -12.65
CA ILE A 62 -6.41 -3.19 -11.56
C ILE A 62 -5.01 -2.61 -11.53
N LYS A 63 -4.91 -1.31 -11.23
CA LYS A 63 -3.62 -0.64 -11.14
C LYS A 63 -3.37 -0.26 -9.70
N ILE A 64 -2.25 -0.73 -9.16
CA ILE A 64 -1.92 -0.55 -7.76
C ILE A 64 -0.53 0.06 -7.62
N ALA A 65 -0.21 0.50 -6.40
CA ALA A 65 1.14 0.89 -6.05
C ALA A 65 1.47 0.30 -4.68
N ILE A 66 2.74 0.00 -4.47
CA ILE A 66 3.20 -0.62 -3.22
C ILE A 66 4.35 0.21 -2.64
N PRO A 67 4.08 1.46 -2.23
CA PRO A 67 5.16 2.31 -1.69
C PRO A 67 5.71 1.75 -0.40
N HIS A 68 7.02 1.86 -0.23
CA HIS A 68 7.68 1.43 1.00
C HIS A 68 9.06 2.06 1.06
N THR A 69 9.74 1.88 2.19
CA THR A 69 11.08 2.42 2.33
C THR A 69 11.87 1.52 3.28
N ASP A 70 13.07 1.96 3.63
CA ASP A 70 13.94 1.17 4.50
C ASP A 70 13.33 1.01 5.89
N THR A 71 13.74 -0.07 6.57
CA THR A 71 13.14 -0.45 7.84
C THR A 71 13.47 0.52 8.97
N ILE A 72 14.51 1.33 8.85
CA ILE A 72 14.88 2.25 9.92
C ILE A 72 13.82 3.33 10.17
N TYR A 73 12.93 3.56 9.18
CA TYR A 73 11.89 4.58 9.32
C TYR A 73 10.60 4.01 9.90
N VAL A 74 10.57 2.73 10.21
CA VAL A 74 9.36 2.03 10.65
C VAL A 74 9.49 1.64 12.10
N LYS A 75 8.47 1.96 12.92
CA LYS A 75 8.43 1.56 14.33
C LYS A 75 7.75 0.23 14.54
N GLN A 76 6.67 -0.01 13.79
CA GLN A 76 5.91 -1.27 13.86
C GLN A 76 5.53 -1.67 12.45
N PRO A 77 5.51 -2.99 12.16
CA PRO A 77 5.12 -3.41 10.81
C PRO A 77 3.64 -3.11 10.54
N PHE A 78 3.34 -2.78 9.28
CA PHE A 78 1.98 -2.46 8.89
C PHE A 78 1.79 -2.62 7.39
N VAL A 79 0.52 -2.72 6.98
CA VAL A 79 0.12 -2.49 5.60
C VAL A 79 -1.03 -1.51 5.63
N LEU A 80 -0.81 -0.30 5.10
CA LEU A 80 -1.88 0.69 4.97
C LEU A 80 -2.49 0.53 3.58
N VAL A 81 -3.79 0.29 3.55
CA VAL A 81 -4.50 0.09 2.28
C VAL A 81 -5.39 1.29 2.02
N ASN A 82 -5.31 1.82 0.81
CA ASN A 82 -6.09 3.00 0.46
C ASN A 82 -6.73 2.80 -0.91
N LYS A 83 -8.06 2.63 -0.93
CA LYS A 83 -8.80 2.56 -2.18
C LYS A 83 -9.19 3.99 -2.56
N LEU A 84 -8.70 4.44 -3.69
CA LEU A 84 -8.88 5.82 -4.11
C LEU A 84 -10.17 5.98 -4.91
N SER A 85 -10.88 7.09 -4.66
CA SER A 85 -12.04 7.41 -5.48
C SER A 85 -11.62 8.03 -6.81
N THR A 86 -10.44 8.66 -6.84
CA THR A 86 -9.87 9.22 -8.05
C THR A 86 -8.45 8.69 -8.21
N PRO A 87 -8.10 8.08 -9.34
CA PRO A 87 -6.75 7.52 -9.51
C PRO A 87 -5.66 8.58 -9.41
N ILE A 88 -4.47 8.14 -9.02
CA ILE A 88 -3.30 9.00 -8.91
C ILE A 88 -2.20 8.41 -9.79
N PRO A 89 -1.49 9.24 -10.58
CA PRO A 89 -0.40 8.71 -11.41
C PRO A 89 0.78 8.23 -10.57
N PHE A 90 1.27 7.05 -10.89
CA PHE A 90 2.53 6.50 -10.37
C PHE A 90 3.30 5.96 -11.56
N ILE A 91 4.63 5.94 -11.44
CA ILE A 91 5.44 5.33 -12.48
C ILE A 91 5.46 3.82 -12.28
N GLN A 92 5.35 3.08 -13.38
CA GLN A 92 5.32 1.63 -13.32
C GLN A 92 6.67 1.09 -12.85
N MET A 93 6.62 0.07 -12.00
CA MET A 93 7.82 -0.59 -11.48
C MET A 93 8.70 -1.07 -12.63
N GLY A 94 9.99 -0.81 -12.51
CA GLY A 94 10.94 -1.20 -13.54
C GLY A 94 11.01 -0.26 -14.72
N SER A 95 10.28 0.85 -14.68
CA SER A 95 10.27 1.86 -15.73
C SER A 95 10.72 3.19 -15.13
N SER A 96 11.13 4.12 -16.00
CA SER A 96 11.44 5.47 -15.55
C SER A 96 10.49 6.51 -16.11
N GLU A 97 9.63 6.11 -17.04
CA GLU A 97 8.79 7.07 -17.75
C GLU A 97 7.33 6.66 -17.90
N LYS A 98 6.99 5.41 -17.62
CA LYS A 98 5.64 4.95 -17.91
C LYS A 98 4.73 5.23 -16.71
N TRP A 99 3.87 6.22 -16.84
CA TRP A 99 2.89 6.58 -15.81
C TRP A 99 1.63 5.78 -15.97
N ILE A 100 1.11 5.28 -14.85
CA ILE A 100 -0.17 4.58 -14.82
C ILE A 100 -1.05 5.21 -13.77
N ASP A 101 -2.36 5.11 -13.96
CA ASP A 101 -3.35 5.70 -13.05
C ASP A 101 -3.71 4.69 -11.98
N VAL A 102 -3.08 4.81 -10.82
CA VAL A 102 -3.23 3.84 -9.73
C VAL A 102 -4.51 4.10 -8.96
N GLU A 103 -5.24 3.02 -8.66
CA GLU A 103 -6.51 3.13 -7.95
C GLU A 103 -6.49 2.53 -6.54
N VAL A 104 -5.48 1.73 -6.21
CA VAL A 104 -5.36 1.15 -4.87
C VAL A 104 -3.90 1.24 -4.43
N ILE A 105 -3.70 1.67 -3.19
CA ILE A 105 -2.37 1.78 -2.60
C ILE A 105 -2.22 0.76 -1.49
N PHE A 106 -1.14 0.00 -1.51
CA PHE A 106 -0.70 -0.88 -0.42
C PHE A 106 0.63 -0.33 0.07
N MET A 107 0.59 0.53 1.09
CA MET A 107 1.82 1.11 1.62
C MET A 107 2.35 0.21 2.73
N LEU A 108 3.61 -0.20 2.60
CA LEU A 108 4.17 -1.22 3.47
C LEU A 108 5.16 -0.64 4.46
N GLY A 109 5.14 -1.16 5.70
CA GLY A 109 6.16 -0.89 6.68
C GLY A 109 6.67 -2.21 7.24
N ILE A 110 7.97 -2.43 7.11
CA ILE A 110 8.61 -3.68 7.52
C ILE A 110 9.69 -3.37 8.55
N LYS A 111 9.77 -4.17 9.62
CA LYS A 111 10.79 -3.97 10.65
C LYS A 111 12.06 -4.77 10.36
N GLN A 112 11.92 -5.96 9.80
CA GLN A 112 13.05 -6.83 9.53
C GLN A 112 13.29 -6.88 8.01
N PRO A 113 14.46 -6.50 7.54
CA PRO A 113 14.70 -6.52 6.09
C PRO A 113 14.40 -7.85 5.43
N LYS A 114 14.61 -8.96 6.14
CA LYS A 114 14.36 -10.29 5.57
C LYS A 114 12.90 -10.55 5.28
N ASP A 115 11.99 -9.77 5.85
CA ASP A 115 10.56 -9.97 5.65
C ASP A 115 9.99 -9.18 4.48
N GLN A 116 10.77 -8.28 3.90
CA GLN A 116 10.25 -7.38 2.88
C GLN A 116 9.89 -8.09 1.57
N VAL A 117 10.81 -8.89 1.05
CA VAL A 117 10.56 -9.58 -0.21
C VAL A 117 9.42 -10.60 -0.08
N PRO A 118 9.34 -11.41 0.99
CA PRO A 118 8.20 -12.30 1.12
C PRO A 118 6.85 -11.59 1.16
N LEU A 119 6.76 -10.45 1.84
CA LEU A 119 5.50 -9.72 1.89
C LEU A 119 5.13 -9.15 0.52
N LEU A 120 6.10 -8.55 -0.17
CA LEU A 120 5.86 -8.05 -1.52
C LEU A 120 5.38 -9.18 -2.43
N SER A 121 6.03 -10.34 -2.37
CA SER A 121 5.64 -11.46 -3.20
C SER A 121 4.22 -11.93 -2.89
N SER A 122 3.86 -11.97 -1.60
CA SER A 122 2.52 -12.39 -1.20
C SER A 122 1.46 -11.44 -1.76
N ILE A 123 1.73 -10.14 -1.69
CA ILE A 123 0.78 -9.16 -2.21
C ILE A 123 0.63 -9.32 -3.73
N MET A 124 1.75 -9.44 -4.42
CA MET A 124 1.69 -9.58 -5.88
C MET A 124 0.98 -10.86 -6.29
N GLU A 125 1.19 -11.96 -5.55
CA GLU A 125 0.51 -13.22 -5.84
C GLU A 125 -1.01 -13.08 -5.68
N LYS A 126 -1.45 -12.37 -4.64
CA LYS A 126 -2.88 -12.16 -4.43
C LYS A 126 -3.49 -11.39 -5.61
N PHE A 127 -2.80 -10.37 -6.08
CA PHE A 127 -3.34 -9.59 -7.20
C PHE A 127 -3.33 -10.34 -8.52
N MET A 128 -2.67 -11.49 -8.57
CA MET A 128 -2.76 -12.35 -9.73
C MET A 128 -4.03 -13.21 -9.72
N GLU A 129 -4.76 -13.24 -8.61
CA GLU A 129 -6.00 -13.99 -8.51
C GLU A 129 -7.16 -13.08 -8.90
N ALA A 130 -7.85 -13.45 -9.99
CA ALA A 130 -8.95 -12.63 -10.49
C ALA A 130 -10.06 -12.48 -9.44
N ALA A 131 -10.35 -13.53 -8.70
CA ALA A 131 -11.39 -13.47 -7.67
C ALA A 131 -11.05 -12.48 -6.58
N PHE A 132 -9.79 -12.42 -6.16
CA PHE A 132 -9.36 -11.46 -5.16
C PHE A 132 -9.57 -10.04 -5.65
N VAL A 133 -9.13 -9.76 -6.87
CA VAL A 133 -9.26 -8.42 -7.44
C VAL A 133 -10.72 -8.00 -7.55
N GLU A 134 -11.57 -8.92 -8.02
CA GLU A 134 -12.99 -8.63 -8.18
C GLU A 134 -13.63 -8.30 -6.85
N GLN A 135 -13.35 -9.08 -5.82
CA GLN A 135 -13.93 -8.83 -4.50
C GLN A 135 -13.40 -7.53 -3.90
N LEU A 136 -12.11 -7.28 -4.06
CA LEU A 136 -11.52 -6.03 -3.53
C LEU A 136 -12.19 -4.81 -4.16
N LYS A 137 -12.43 -4.86 -5.46
CA LYS A 137 -13.06 -3.74 -6.16
C LYS A 137 -14.46 -3.46 -5.67
N GLN A 138 -15.19 -4.48 -5.23
CA GLN A 138 -16.58 -4.33 -4.84
C GLN A 138 -16.78 -3.89 -3.39
N ILE A 139 -15.79 -4.05 -2.53
CA ILE A 139 -15.94 -3.69 -1.12
C ILE A 139 -15.81 -2.19 -0.96
N ASN A 140 -16.83 -1.56 -0.35
CA ASN A 140 -16.86 -0.11 -0.15
C ASN A 140 -17.00 0.30 1.31
N ASP A 141 -16.58 -0.57 2.21
CA ASP A 141 -16.67 -0.31 3.65
C ASP A 141 -15.31 -0.64 4.26
N SER A 142 -14.76 0.28 5.07
CA SER A 142 -13.40 0.09 5.58
C SER A 142 -13.31 -1.10 6.54
N THR A 143 -14.32 -1.33 7.35
CA THR A 143 -14.31 -2.49 8.24
C THR A 143 -14.34 -3.78 7.44
N ALA A 144 -15.21 -3.85 6.45
CA ALA A 144 -15.27 -5.02 5.58
C ALA A 144 -13.95 -5.21 4.82
N UNK A 145 -13.05 -4.14 4.28
CA UNK A 145 -12.08 -4.23 3.77
C UNK A 145 -11.23 -4.71 4.46
N CYS A 146 -11.05 -4.30 5.69
CA CYS A 146 -10.02 -4.80 6.59
C CYS A 146 -10.23 -6.29 6.92
N ASP A 147 -11.44 -6.67 7.22
CA ASP A 147 -11.73 -8.06 7.51
C ASP A 147 -11.40 -8.97 6.33
N PHE A 148 -11.73 -8.52 5.13
CA PHE A 148 -11.42 -9.27 3.92
C PHE A 148 -9.91 -9.46 3.76
N LEU A 149 -9.14 -8.39 3.95
CA LEU A 149 -7.70 -8.47 3.78
C LEU A 149 -7.05 -9.33 4.85
N LYS A 150 -7.52 -9.23 6.10
CA LYS A 150 -7.01 -10.09 7.15
C LYS A 150 -7.19 -11.57 6.78
N LYS A 151 -8.34 -11.89 6.22
CA LYS A 151 -8.63 -13.27 5.83
C LYS A 151 -7.77 -13.70 4.64
N GLN A 152 -7.64 -12.82 3.65
CA GLN A 152 -6.89 -13.17 2.43
C GLN A 152 -5.41 -13.34 2.69
N PHE A 153 -4.84 -12.58 3.62
CA PHE A 153 -3.42 -12.61 3.91
C PHE A 153 -3.07 -13.33 5.21
N GLY A 154 -4.06 -13.81 5.93
CA GLY A 154 -3.86 -14.62 7.11
C GLY A 154 -3.74 -16.09 6.75
N GLU A 155 -3.53 -16.92 7.74
CA GLU A 155 -3.47 -18.37 7.49
C GLU A 155 -4.79 -19.04 7.71
#